data_f4ed5b7e52348d21ede65cab500e2266
#
_entry.id   f4ed5b7e52348d21ede65cab500e2266
#
_cell.length_a   1.000
_cell.length_b   1.000
_cell.length_c   1.000
_cell.angle_alpha   90.00
_cell.angle_beta   90.00
_cell.angle_gamma   90.00
#
_symmetry.space_group_name_H-M   'P 1'
#
loop_
_entity.id
_entity.type
_entity.pdbx_description
1 polymer ?
#
loop_
_entity_poly.entity_id
_entity_poly.type
_entity_poly.pdbx_seq_one_letter_code
_entity_poly.pdbx_strand_id
1 'polypeptide(L)'
;LQEVNAFSSVVNGGYLYQPRIVREIRNSAGAVVQSNEPVLVRQTASTEVSDEVKDYLASVTSLQGSGKYAKVNGYSMGGKTGTAQKLREGPDKYLVSFIGFAPLDDPKVVIYVVVDEPNLADQADSKYPQYLCKQIMTELLPYLNLFPDEDEVTPPEKVQAFDTMMADLIARKKGGQALGQEAPEGTGDTAEPGREAPGTGQGVTADPQDPEASYNQDAPEGADNANLPEPPQDKQQITGGDQLDSDGVSNGDLKFIQ
;
A
#
# COMPACT_ATOMS: atom_id res chain seq x y z
N LEU A 1 6.27 -6.20 -3.59
CA LEU A 1 7.30 -5.48 -2.83
C LEU A 1 7.67 -4.15 -3.50
N GLN A 2 7.88 -4.10 -4.82
CA GLN A 2 8.24 -2.87 -5.54
C GLN A 2 7.18 -1.77 -5.37
N GLU A 3 5.89 -2.09 -5.54
CA GLU A 3 4.77 -1.15 -5.36
C GLU A 3 4.75 -0.56 -3.95
N VAL A 4 4.88 -1.42 -2.92
CA VAL A 4 4.91 -0.97 -1.51
C VAL A 4 6.12 -0.07 -1.26
N ASN A 5 7.30 -0.43 -1.79
CA ASN A 5 8.52 0.35 -1.60
C ASN A 5 8.43 1.72 -2.31
N ALA A 6 7.91 1.75 -3.54
CA ALA A 6 7.68 2.98 -4.29
C ALA A 6 6.67 3.88 -3.56
N PHE A 7 5.53 3.33 -3.15
CA PHE A 7 4.52 4.07 -2.41
C PHE A 7 5.04 4.59 -1.06
N SER A 8 5.84 3.77 -0.34
CA SER A 8 6.49 4.21 0.90
C SER A 8 7.34 5.46 0.69
N SER A 9 8.06 5.55 -0.44
CA SER A 9 8.85 6.75 -0.74
C SER A 9 8.00 7.99 -1.00
N VAL A 10 6.77 7.81 -1.47
CA VAL A 10 5.84 8.94 -1.70
C VAL A 10 5.35 9.55 -0.38
N VAL A 11 5.16 8.74 0.66
CA VAL A 11 4.52 9.17 1.92
C VAL A 11 5.50 9.39 3.07
N ASN A 12 6.81 9.18 2.88
CA ASN A 12 7.82 9.30 3.92
C ASN A 12 8.79 10.48 3.74
N GLY A 13 8.40 11.53 2.99
CA GLY A 13 9.26 12.66 2.67
C GLY A 13 10.05 12.48 1.37
N GLY A 14 9.67 11.54 0.52
CA GLY A 14 10.30 11.29 -0.78
C GLY A 14 11.49 10.32 -0.71
N TYR A 15 11.79 9.68 0.41
CA TYR A 15 12.98 8.87 0.59
C TYR A 15 12.76 7.41 0.16
N LEU A 16 13.44 7.00 -0.90
CA LEU A 16 13.43 5.60 -1.37
C LEU A 16 14.56 4.82 -0.69
N TYR A 17 14.17 3.80 0.09
CA TYR A 17 15.12 2.92 0.75
C TYR A 17 15.23 1.57 0.03
N GLN A 18 16.38 0.92 0.19
CA GLN A 18 16.53 -0.48 -0.20
C GLN A 18 15.65 -1.35 0.71
N PRO A 19 14.71 -2.13 0.16
CA PRO A 19 13.86 -2.99 0.98
C PRO A 19 14.69 -4.08 1.66
N ARG A 20 14.40 -4.35 2.93
CA ARG A 20 15.03 -5.40 3.73
C ARG A 20 13.98 -6.16 4.53
N ILE A 21 14.18 -7.45 4.73
CA ILE A 21 13.31 -8.32 5.54
C ILE A 21 13.94 -8.59 6.89
N VAL A 22 15.27 -8.76 6.94
CA VAL A 22 16.03 -9.03 8.18
C VAL A 22 16.59 -7.72 8.70
N ARG A 23 16.17 -7.29 9.87
CA ARG A 23 16.71 -6.12 10.58
C ARG A 23 17.97 -6.44 11.32
N GLU A 24 17.98 -7.54 12.09
CA GLU A 24 19.12 -7.95 12.91
C GLU A 24 19.13 -9.46 13.12
N ILE A 25 20.29 -9.99 13.41
CA ILE A 25 20.51 -11.39 13.83
C ILE A 25 21.00 -11.36 15.27
N ARG A 26 20.40 -12.18 16.13
CA ARG A 26 20.77 -12.30 17.55
C ARG A 26 21.27 -13.71 17.85
N ASN A 27 22.22 -13.83 18.77
CA ASN A 27 22.65 -15.14 19.30
C ASN A 27 21.66 -15.67 20.35
N SER A 28 21.95 -16.88 20.88
CA SER A 28 21.10 -17.53 21.89
C SER A 28 21.03 -16.74 23.23
N ALA A 29 22.01 -15.90 23.53
CA ALA A 29 21.99 -14.99 24.67
C ALA A 29 21.24 -13.68 24.43
N GLY A 30 20.65 -13.48 23.21
CA GLY A 30 19.93 -12.29 22.86
C GLY A 30 20.77 -11.11 22.36
N ALA A 31 22.10 -11.25 22.33
CA ALA A 31 23.01 -10.21 21.85
C ALA A 31 22.92 -10.10 20.30
N VAL A 32 22.91 -8.85 19.80
CA VAL A 32 22.93 -8.58 18.35
C VAL A 32 24.31 -8.92 17.80
N VAL A 33 24.37 -9.89 16.87
CA VAL A 33 25.60 -10.28 16.17
C VAL A 33 25.73 -9.67 14.79
N GLN A 34 24.59 -9.24 14.20
CA GLN A 34 24.57 -8.51 12.93
C GLN A 34 23.37 -7.56 12.91
N SER A 35 23.57 -6.33 12.46
CA SER A 35 22.50 -5.35 12.17
C SER A 35 22.54 -4.97 10.69
N ASN A 36 21.37 -4.91 10.07
CA ASN A 36 21.19 -4.42 8.71
C ASN A 36 20.55 -3.04 8.79
N GLU A 37 21.34 -2.01 8.71
CA GLU A 37 20.84 -0.62 8.74
C GLU A 37 20.06 -0.26 7.46
N PRO A 38 19.10 0.69 7.55
CA PRO A 38 18.41 1.21 6.36
C PRO A 38 19.40 1.82 5.38
N VAL A 39 19.31 1.45 4.10
CA VAL A 39 20.13 2.03 3.04
C VAL A 39 19.24 2.95 2.20
N LEU A 40 19.52 4.26 2.26
CA LEU A 40 18.88 5.24 1.41
C LEU A 40 19.43 5.10 -0.02
N VAL A 41 18.53 4.88 -0.99
CA VAL A 41 18.89 4.81 -2.40
C VAL A 41 18.93 6.21 -3.00
N ARG A 42 17.85 6.99 -2.79
CA ARG A 42 17.74 8.39 -3.25
C ARG A 42 16.49 9.06 -2.66
N GLN A 43 16.42 10.36 -2.77
CA GLN A 43 15.16 11.09 -2.60
C GLN A 43 14.46 11.20 -3.96
N THR A 44 13.20 10.77 -4.04
CA THR A 44 12.38 10.72 -5.28
C THR A 44 11.48 11.93 -5.46
N ALA A 45 11.17 12.63 -4.36
CA ALA A 45 10.37 13.84 -4.32
C ALA A 45 10.84 14.71 -3.13
N SER A 46 10.48 15.98 -3.11
CA SER A 46 10.74 16.82 -1.93
C SER A 46 9.76 16.46 -0.80
N THR A 47 10.09 16.84 0.43
CA THR A 47 9.22 16.61 1.59
C THR A 47 7.89 17.35 1.43
N GLU A 48 7.90 18.57 0.90
CA GLU A 48 6.71 19.37 0.66
C GLU A 48 5.75 18.67 -0.32
N VAL A 49 6.28 18.09 -1.40
CA VAL A 49 5.49 17.32 -2.36
C VAL A 49 4.93 16.05 -1.70
N SER A 50 5.74 15.38 -0.88
CA SER A 50 5.28 14.21 -0.12
C SER A 50 4.12 14.56 0.82
N ASP A 51 4.21 15.68 1.53
CA ASP A 51 3.17 16.16 2.45
C ASP A 51 1.88 16.51 1.70
N GLU A 52 1.98 17.25 0.59
CA GLU A 52 0.82 17.57 -0.25
C GLU A 52 0.14 16.31 -0.80
N VAL A 53 0.91 15.30 -1.23
CA VAL A 53 0.35 14.03 -1.69
C VAL A 53 -0.32 13.26 -0.57
N LYS A 54 0.21 13.29 0.67
CA LYS A 54 -0.46 12.68 1.83
C LYS A 54 -1.84 13.29 2.07
N ASP A 55 -2.00 14.61 1.94
CA ASP A 55 -3.29 15.30 2.09
C ASP A 55 -4.31 14.82 1.04
N TYR A 56 -3.88 14.67 -0.23
CA TYR A 56 -4.76 14.08 -1.26
C TYR A 56 -5.12 12.63 -0.94
N LEU A 57 -4.18 11.83 -0.47
CA LEU A 57 -4.42 10.44 -0.10
C LEU A 57 -5.33 10.29 1.14
N ALA A 58 -5.28 11.25 2.07
CA ALA A 58 -6.20 11.33 3.20
C ALA A 58 -7.64 11.56 2.75
N SER A 59 -7.84 12.41 1.74
CA SER A 59 -9.18 12.68 1.20
C SER A 59 -9.84 11.42 0.62
N VAL A 60 -9.04 10.47 0.11
CA VAL A 60 -9.54 9.19 -0.43
C VAL A 60 -10.18 8.33 0.67
N THR A 61 -9.62 8.32 1.88
CA THR A 61 -10.14 7.53 3.01
C THR A 61 -11.14 8.29 3.87
N SER A 62 -11.45 9.53 3.52
CA SER A 62 -12.50 10.32 4.19
C SER A 62 -13.88 9.66 4.04
N LEU A 63 -14.87 10.08 4.82
CA LEU A 63 -16.24 9.55 4.77
C LEU A 63 -16.91 9.66 3.39
N GLN A 64 -16.48 10.62 2.57
CA GLN A 64 -16.97 10.84 1.21
C GLN A 64 -16.05 10.25 0.13
N GLY A 65 -14.85 9.83 0.53
CA GLY A 65 -13.83 9.33 -0.39
C GLY A 65 -14.15 7.95 -0.98
N SER A 66 -13.47 7.61 -2.07
CA SER A 66 -13.59 6.31 -2.73
C SER A 66 -13.01 5.16 -1.89
N GLY A 67 -12.10 5.46 -0.96
CA GLY A 67 -11.45 4.52 -0.04
C GLY A 67 -12.09 4.43 1.35
N LYS A 68 -13.29 4.94 1.55
CA LYS A 68 -13.99 5.01 2.85
C LYS A 68 -14.19 3.66 3.56
N TYR A 69 -14.24 2.57 2.80
CA TYR A 69 -14.39 1.22 3.35
C TYR A 69 -13.08 0.70 4.00
N ALA A 70 -11.95 1.36 3.74
CA ALA A 70 -10.67 1.02 4.36
C ALA A 70 -10.42 1.76 5.68
N LYS A 71 -11.20 2.81 6.00
CA LYS A 71 -10.99 3.65 7.18
C LYS A 71 -11.12 2.85 8.46
N VAL A 72 -10.08 2.85 9.27
CA VAL A 72 -10.12 2.39 10.66
C VAL A 72 -10.52 3.56 11.53
N ASN A 73 -11.59 3.39 12.31
CA ASN A 73 -12.12 4.44 13.15
C ASN A 73 -11.12 4.84 14.25
N GLY A 74 -10.98 6.14 14.48
CA GLY A 74 -10.02 6.69 15.44
C GLY A 74 -8.58 6.83 14.96
N TYR A 75 -8.26 6.42 13.72
CA TYR A 75 -6.90 6.52 13.17
C TYR A 75 -6.85 7.39 11.94
N SER A 76 -5.89 8.32 11.90
CA SER A 76 -5.56 9.05 10.68
C SER A 76 -4.91 8.12 9.67
N MET A 77 -5.39 8.14 8.44
CA MET A 77 -4.84 7.30 7.38
C MET A 77 -5.13 7.85 5.99
N GLY A 78 -4.31 7.46 5.05
CA GLY A 78 -4.50 7.76 3.65
C GLY A 78 -4.38 6.51 2.79
N GLY A 79 -4.77 6.62 1.53
CA GLY A 79 -4.66 5.48 0.62
C GLY A 79 -5.17 5.75 -0.79
N LYS A 80 -5.14 4.71 -1.63
CA LYS A 80 -5.60 4.76 -3.02
C LYS A 80 -6.23 3.44 -3.44
N THR A 81 -7.39 3.51 -4.05
CA THR A 81 -8.05 2.38 -4.71
C THR A 81 -7.43 2.10 -6.08
N GLY A 82 -7.39 0.84 -6.47
CA GLY A 82 -6.99 0.43 -7.82
C GLY A 82 -7.99 -0.57 -8.40
N THR A 83 -8.33 -0.38 -9.67
CA THR A 83 -9.17 -1.30 -10.45
C THR A 83 -8.56 -1.41 -11.84
N ALA A 84 -8.01 -2.57 -12.15
CA ALA A 84 -7.36 -2.83 -13.42
C ALA A 84 -8.10 -3.93 -14.18
N GLN A 85 -8.59 -3.62 -15.37
CA GLN A 85 -9.22 -4.59 -16.24
C GLN A 85 -8.15 -5.44 -16.96
N LYS A 86 -8.32 -6.77 -16.93
CA LYS A 86 -7.42 -7.73 -17.55
C LYS A 86 -7.88 -8.04 -18.98
N LEU A 87 -7.74 -7.07 -19.87
CA LEU A 87 -8.29 -7.12 -21.25
C LEU A 87 -7.91 -8.39 -22.04
N ARG A 88 -6.74 -8.99 -21.76
CA ARG A 88 -6.29 -10.22 -22.44
C ARG A 88 -6.99 -11.48 -21.92
N GLU A 89 -7.59 -11.42 -20.74
CA GLU A 89 -8.21 -12.56 -20.07
C GLU A 89 -9.74 -12.54 -20.15
N GLY A 90 -10.30 -11.44 -20.65
CA GLY A 90 -11.74 -11.27 -20.92
C GLY A 90 -12.28 -9.91 -20.47
N PRO A 91 -13.48 -9.54 -20.92
CA PRO A 91 -14.05 -8.21 -20.67
C PRO A 91 -14.41 -7.99 -19.19
N ASP A 92 -14.70 -9.06 -18.44
CA ASP A 92 -15.18 -8.99 -17.06
C ASP A 92 -14.13 -9.45 -16.04
N LYS A 93 -12.85 -9.46 -16.46
CA LYS A 93 -11.73 -9.87 -15.61
C LYS A 93 -11.02 -8.67 -15.03
N TYR A 94 -10.97 -8.59 -13.69
CA TYR A 94 -10.39 -7.45 -12.99
C TYR A 94 -9.43 -7.89 -11.89
N LEU A 95 -8.43 -7.04 -11.68
CA LEU A 95 -7.62 -7.01 -10.50
C LEU A 95 -8.01 -5.76 -9.70
N VAL A 96 -8.53 -5.93 -8.50
CA VAL A 96 -8.89 -4.83 -7.62
C VAL A 96 -7.92 -4.74 -6.45
N SER A 97 -7.60 -3.53 -6.02
CA SER A 97 -6.60 -3.33 -5.00
C SER A 97 -6.87 -2.09 -4.15
N PHE A 98 -6.22 -2.06 -3.01
CA PHE A 98 -6.13 -0.88 -2.15
C PHE A 98 -4.74 -0.82 -1.54
N ILE A 99 -4.09 0.33 -1.64
CA ILE A 99 -2.88 0.65 -0.91
C ILE A 99 -3.19 1.72 0.12
N GLY A 100 -2.78 1.50 1.36
CA GLY A 100 -3.04 2.42 2.47
C GLY A 100 -1.85 2.57 3.38
N PHE A 101 -1.85 3.63 4.18
CA PHE A 101 -0.83 3.90 5.17
C PHE A 101 -1.43 4.59 6.39
N ALA A 102 -0.78 4.44 7.53
CA ALA A 102 -1.14 5.07 8.80
C ALA A 102 0.10 5.19 9.73
N PRO A 103 0.12 6.16 10.68
CA PRO A 103 -0.69 7.38 10.74
C PRO A 103 -0.44 8.31 9.57
N LEU A 104 -1.27 9.35 9.39
CA LEU A 104 -1.16 10.26 8.26
C LEU A 104 0.09 11.14 8.32
N ASP A 105 0.36 11.75 9.49
CA ASP A 105 1.44 12.70 9.67
C ASP A 105 2.82 12.03 9.65
N ASP A 106 2.95 10.90 10.36
CA ASP A 106 4.19 10.15 10.50
C ASP A 106 3.96 8.68 10.17
N PRO A 107 3.90 8.31 8.88
CA PRO A 107 3.57 6.96 8.44
C PRO A 107 4.51 5.89 9.01
N LYS A 108 3.94 4.90 9.71
CA LYS A 108 4.67 3.77 10.30
C LYS A 108 4.42 2.47 9.55
N VAL A 109 3.30 2.38 8.84
CA VAL A 109 2.93 1.19 8.10
C VAL A 109 2.33 1.55 6.74
N VAL A 110 2.71 0.79 5.74
CA VAL A 110 2.08 0.77 4.41
C VAL A 110 1.57 -0.64 4.17
N ILE A 111 0.34 -0.76 3.73
CA ILE A 111 -0.28 -2.02 3.37
C ILE A 111 -0.78 -1.98 1.93
N TYR A 112 -0.54 -3.04 1.16
CA TYR A 112 -1.08 -3.19 -0.19
C TYR A 112 -1.85 -4.49 -0.29
N VAL A 113 -3.15 -4.38 -0.49
CA VAL A 113 -4.07 -5.51 -0.65
C VAL A 113 -4.47 -5.62 -2.11
N VAL A 114 -4.29 -6.79 -2.67
CA VAL A 114 -4.62 -7.10 -4.07
C VAL A 114 -5.55 -8.31 -4.10
N VAL A 115 -6.64 -8.21 -4.83
CA VAL A 115 -7.56 -9.32 -5.11
C VAL A 115 -7.62 -9.49 -6.62
N ASP A 116 -7.11 -10.61 -7.09
CA ASP A 116 -7.10 -10.96 -8.51
C ASP A 116 -8.32 -11.81 -8.84
N GLU A 117 -9.08 -11.38 -9.82
CA GLU A 117 -10.31 -12.04 -10.29
C GLU A 117 -11.24 -12.46 -9.12
N PRO A 118 -11.73 -11.50 -8.32
CA PRO A 118 -12.62 -11.84 -7.22
C PRO A 118 -13.83 -12.63 -7.74
N ASN A 119 -14.21 -13.69 -7.02
CA ASN A 119 -15.39 -14.49 -7.37
C ASN A 119 -16.67 -13.76 -6.98
N LEU A 120 -17.00 -12.71 -7.71
CA LEU A 120 -18.10 -11.78 -7.50
C LEU A 120 -18.82 -11.52 -8.81
N ALA A 121 -20.09 -11.12 -8.73
CA ALA A 121 -20.87 -10.68 -9.90
C ALA A 121 -20.28 -9.42 -10.55
N ASP A 122 -19.78 -8.47 -9.75
CA ASP A 122 -18.99 -7.32 -10.18
C ASP A 122 -17.56 -7.47 -9.68
N GLN A 123 -16.66 -7.91 -10.56
CA GLN A 123 -15.25 -8.05 -10.23
C GLN A 123 -14.52 -6.71 -10.06
N ALA A 124 -15.09 -5.60 -10.57
CA ALA A 124 -14.48 -4.26 -10.48
C ALA A 124 -14.70 -3.61 -9.10
N ASP A 125 -15.47 -4.25 -8.20
CA ASP A 125 -15.79 -3.69 -6.90
C ASP A 125 -14.58 -3.67 -5.95
N SER A 126 -13.97 -2.49 -5.79
CA SER A 126 -12.81 -2.28 -4.94
C SER A 126 -13.12 -2.21 -3.43
N LYS A 127 -14.37 -2.37 -3.00
CA LYS A 127 -14.72 -2.39 -1.57
C LYS A 127 -14.07 -3.57 -0.82
N TYR A 128 -13.91 -4.70 -1.49
CA TYR A 128 -13.34 -5.91 -0.87
C TYR A 128 -11.88 -5.77 -0.43
N PRO A 129 -10.93 -5.31 -1.26
CA PRO A 129 -9.56 -5.06 -0.80
C PRO A 129 -9.50 -3.94 0.25
N GLN A 130 -10.40 -2.95 0.21
CA GLN A 130 -10.52 -1.92 1.25
C GLN A 130 -10.93 -2.53 2.59
N TYR A 131 -11.95 -3.39 2.60
CA TYR A 131 -12.41 -4.08 3.80
C TYR A 131 -11.31 -4.97 4.40
N LEU A 132 -10.60 -5.73 3.58
CA LEU A 132 -9.47 -6.54 4.03
C LEU A 132 -8.36 -5.68 4.64
N CYS A 133 -8.05 -4.54 4.01
CA CYS A 133 -7.12 -3.56 4.58
C CYS A 133 -7.59 -3.09 5.96
N LYS A 134 -8.86 -2.68 6.10
CA LYS A 134 -9.45 -2.26 7.36
C LYS A 134 -9.32 -3.33 8.44
N GLN A 135 -9.67 -4.60 8.14
CA GLN A 135 -9.57 -5.69 9.10
C GLN A 135 -8.13 -5.90 9.58
N ILE A 136 -7.18 -5.94 8.66
CA ILE A 136 -5.75 -6.11 9.00
C ILE A 136 -5.25 -4.92 9.83
N MET A 137 -5.54 -3.68 9.40
CA MET A 137 -5.07 -2.48 10.09
C MET A 137 -5.70 -2.32 11.48
N THR A 138 -6.95 -2.74 11.68
CA THR A 138 -7.62 -2.71 13.00
C THR A 138 -6.86 -3.55 14.04
N GLU A 139 -6.26 -4.66 13.64
CA GLU A 139 -5.44 -5.50 14.53
C GLU A 139 -3.98 -5.05 14.55
N LEU A 140 -3.45 -4.61 13.42
CA LEU A 140 -2.02 -4.29 13.26
C LEU A 140 -1.64 -2.99 13.98
N LEU A 141 -2.46 -1.93 13.91
CA LEU A 141 -2.10 -0.63 14.50
C LEU A 141 -1.89 -0.73 16.00
N PRO A 142 -2.80 -1.32 16.81
CA PRO A 142 -2.55 -1.53 18.24
C PRO A 142 -1.36 -2.47 18.50
N TYR A 143 -1.17 -3.51 17.68
CA TYR A 143 -0.03 -4.41 17.80
C TYR A 143 1.32 -3.70 17.64
N LEU A 144 1.37 -2.68 16.77
CA LEU A 144 2.54 -1.82 16.59
C LEU A 144 2.66 -0.72 17.66
N ASN A 145 1.79 -0.71 18.67
CA ASN A 145 1.68 0.35 19.69
C ASN A 145 1.36 1.73 19.08
N LEU A 146 0.61 1.76 17.99
CA LEU A 146 0.06 2.98 17.43
C LEU A 146 -1.32 3.20 18.03
N PHE A 147 -1.52 4.36 18.65
CA PHE A 147 -2.76 4.71 19.32
C PHE A 147 -3.64 5.57 18.41
N PRO A 148 -4.98 5.58 18.65
CA PRO A 148 -5.87 6.49 17.95
C PRO A 148 -5.38 7.95 18.04
N ASP A 149 -5.40 8.64 16.90
CA ASP A 149 -4.91 10.01 16.71
C ASP A 149 -5.96 10.94 16.08
N GLU A 150 -7.17 10.41 15.85
CA GLU A 150 -8.36 11.15 15.43
C GLU A 150 -9.55 10.82 16.33
N ASP A 151 -10.54 11.71 16.33
CA ASP A 151 -11.83 11.44 16.97
C ASP A 151 -12.57 10.31 16.23
N GLU A 152 -13.25 9.46 16.99
CA GLU A 152 -14.12 8.46 16.39
C GLU A 152 -15.32 9.12 15.70
N VAL A 153 -15.61 8.69 14.50
CA VAL A 153 -16.74 9.17 13.72
C VAL A 153 -17.67 8.02 13.35
N THR A 154 -18.97 8.31 13.31
CA THR A 154 -19.93 7.31 12.83
C THR A 154 -19.75 7.10 11.33
N PRO A 155 -19.39 5.88 10.88
CA PRO A 155 -19.27 5.61 9.46
C PRO A 155 -20.60 5.80 8.73
N PRO A 156 -20.57 6.16 7.42
CA PRO A 156 -21.79 6.22 6.62
C PRO A 156 -22.56 4.89 6.64
N GLU A 157 -23.90 4.97 6.55
CA GLU A 157 -24.79 3.79 6.60
C GLU A 157 -24.38 2.68 5.60
N LYS A 158 -23.99 3.07 4.39
CA LYS A 158 -23.50 2.13 3.37
C LYS A 158 -22.24 1.37 3.82
N VAL A 159 -21.35 2.00 4.56
CA VAL A 159 -20.14 1.35 5.11
C VAL A 159 -20.54 0.40 6.22
N GLN A 160 -21.41 0.81 7.14
CA GLN A 160 -21.90 -0.05 8.21
C GLN A 160 -22.62 -1.29 7.68
N ALA A 161 -23.49 -1.11 6.67
CA ALA A 161 -24.21 -2.22 6.04
C ALA A 161 -23.23 -3.21 5.37
N PHE A 162 -22.20 -2.70 4.69
CA PHE A 162 -21.18 -3.54 4.07
C PHE A 162 -20.35 -4.29 5.12
N ASP A 163 -19.92 -3.62 6.18
CA ASP A 163 -19.17 -4.24 7.29
C ASP A 163 -20.00 -5.37 7.94
N THR A 164 -21.28 -5.14 8.16
CA THR A 164 -22.21 -6.15 8.73
C THR A 164 -22.34 -7.35 7.79
N MET A 165 -22.58 -7.10 6.50
CA MET A 165 -22.66 -8.17 5.50
C MET A 165 -21.39 -9.03 5.46
N MET A 166 -20.22 -8.38 5.46
CA MET A 166 -18.94 -9.09 5.44
C MET A 166 -18.69 -9.90 6.72
N ALA A 167 -19.04 -9.34 7.87
CA ALA A 167 -18.93 -10.05 9.15
C ALA A 167 -19.81 -11.32 9.16
N ASP A 168 -21.04 -11.24 8.66
CA ASP A 168 -21.95 -12.38 8.54
C ASP A 168 -21.43 -13.45 7.58
N LEU A 169 -20.88 -13.05 6.43
CA LEU A 169 -20.27 -13.98 5.47
C LEU A 169 -19.08 -14.74 6.10
N ILE A 170 -18.23 -14.05 6.82
CA ILE A 170 -17.08 -14.64 7.51
C ILE A 170 -17.54 -15.59 8.61
N ALA A 171 -18.56 -15.21 9.39
CA ALA A 171 -19.12 -16.05 10.44
C ALA A 171 -19.73 -17.36 9.90
N ARG A 172 -20.50 -17.27 8.81
CA ARG A 172 -21.06 -18.46 8.12
C ARG A 172 -19.97 -19.39 7.62
N LYS A 173 -18.92 -18.85 7.00
CA LYS A 173 -17.79 -19.65 6.51
C LYS A 173 -17.03 -20.33 7.65
N LYS A 174 -16.81 -19.65 8.77
CA LYS A 174 -16.17 -20.22 9.96
C LYS A 174 -17.05 -21.31 10.61
N GLY A 175 -18.37 -21.16 10.55
CA GLY A 175 -19.34 -22.16 11.04
C GLY A 175 -19.55 -23.39 10.16
N GLY A 176 -18.81 -23.55 9.06
CA GLY A 176 -18.91 -24.69 8.15
C GLY A 176 -20.16 -24.74 7.27
N GLN A 177 -20.95 -23.66 7.22
CA GLN A 177 -22.09 -23.56 6.29
C GLN A 177 -21.58 -23.24 4.88
N ALA A 178 -21.94 -24.09 3.90
CA ALA A 178 -21.69 -23.84 2.50
C ALA A 178 -22.36 -22.53 2.09
N LEU A 179 -21.61 -21.62 1.47
CA LEU A 179 -22.15 -20.43 0.83
C LEU A 179 -23.02 -20.91 -0.34
N GLY A 180 -24.35 -20.86 -0.19
CA GLY A 180 -25.25 -20.94 -1.34
C GLY A 180 -24.88 -19.86 -2.34
N GLN A 181 -25.02 -20.13 -3.63
CA GLN A 181 -24.66 -19.25 -4.76
C GLN A 181 -25.55 -17.99 -4.88
N GLU A 182 -26.00 -17.40 -3.79
CA GLU A 182 -26.62 -16.08 -3.81
C GLU A 182 -25.58 -15.02 -3.43
N ALA A 183 -24.90 -14.51 -4.45
CA ALA A 183 -24.26 -13.22 -4.30
C ALA A 183 -25.35 -12.20 -3.94
N PRO A 184 -25.19 -11.37 -2.89
CA PRO A 184 -26.10 -10.26 -2.67
C PRO A 184 -26.10 -9.40 -3.92
N GLU A 185 -27.29 -9.15 -4.49
CA GLU A 185 -27.46 -8.20 -5.56
C GLU A 185 -26.79 -6.90 -5.12
N GLY A 186 -25.73 -6.53 -5.83
CA GLY A 186 -25.01 -5.31 -5.54
C GLY A 186 -25.99 -4.16 -5.59
N THR A 187 -26.17 -3.47 -4.48
CA THR A 187 -26.81 -2.16 -4.51
C THR A 187 -25.94 -1.32 -5.40
N GLY A 188 -26.30 -1.31 -6.70
CA GLY A 188 -25.60 -0.54 -7.70
C GLY A 188 -25.57 0.93 -7.23
N ASP A 189 -24.41 1.36 -6.79
CA ASP A 189 -24.10 2.77 -6.74
C ASP A 189 -24.06 3.20 -8.21
N THR A 190 -25.22 3.63 -8.72
CA THR A 190 -25.30 4.28 -10.02
C THR A 190 -24.29 5.40 -10.00
N ALA A 191 -23.26 5.27 -10.83
CA ALA A 191 -22.31 6.33 -11.12
C ALA A 191 -23.14 7.60 -11.39
N GLU A 192 -22.87 8.66 -10.64
CA GLU A 192 -23.44 9.96 -10.94
C GLU A 192 -23.11 10.32 -12.39
N PRO A 193 -24.12 10.65 -13.22
CA PRO A 193 -23.88 11.18 -14.55
C PRO A 193 -23.54 12.66 -14.41
N GLY A 194 -22.28 13.02 -14.54
CA GLY A 194 -21.96 14.44 -14.57
C GLY A 194 -20.51 14.81 -14.40
N ARG A 195 -19.69 14.45 -15.34
CA ARG A 195 -18.64 15.35 -15.85
C ARG A 195 -18.36 14.99 -17.29
N GLU A 196 -19.00 15.73 -18.18
CA GLU A 196 -18.62 15.81 -19.58
C GLU A 196 -17.18 16.26 -19.68
N ALA A 197 -16.33 15.42 -20.22
CA ALA A 197 -15.06 15.86 -20.78
C ALA A 197 -15.35 16.67 -22.04
N PRO A 198 -14.69 17.82 -22.27
CA PRO A 198 -14.87 18.56 -23.50
C PRO A 198 -14.37 17.71 -24.66
N GLY A 199 -15.29 17.41 -25.56
CA GLY A 199 -14.98 16.75 -26.81
C GLY A 199 -14.08 17.60 -27.66
N THR A 200 -13.24 16.95 -28.42
CA THR A 200 -13.05 17.29 -29.85
C THR A 200 -12.11 16.28 -30.46
N GLY A 201 -12.43 15.96 -31.67
CA GLY A 201 -11.42 15.60 -32.66
C GLY A 201 -11.57 14.22 -33.24
N GLN A 202 -12.36 14.19 -34.28
CA GLN A 202 -12.17 13.50 -35.57
C GLN A 202 -11.41 12.16 -35.53
N GLY A 203 -12.16 11.13 -35.92
CA GLY A 203 -11.70 9.80 -36.17
C GLY A 203 -10.52 9.72 -37.14
N VAL A 204 -9.53 8.97 -36.72
CA VAL A 204 -8.55 8.38 -37.62
C VAL A 204 -8.76 6.88 -37.53
N THR A 205 -9.24 6.31 -38.64
CA THR A 205 -9.32 4.87 -38.84
C THR A 205 -7.89 4.30 -38.87
N ALA A 206 -7.55 3.49 -37.89
CA ALA A 206 -6.28 2.76 -37.91
C ALA A 206 -6.35 1.57 -38.86
N ASP A 207 -5.39 1.51 -39.78
CA ASP A 207 -5.13 0.40 -40.68
C ASP A 207 -4.53 -0.77 -39.88
N PRO A 208 -5.00 -2.03 -40.05
CA PRO A 208 -4.53 -3.18 -39.25
C PRO A 208 -3.20 -3.82 -39.72
N GLN A 209 -2.33 -3.11 -40.40
CA GLN A 209 -1.06 -3.67 -40.89
C GLN A 209 0.17 -2.80 -40.61
N ASP A 210 0.50 -2.59 -39.35
CA ASP A 210 1.83 -2.09 -38.99
C ASP A 210 2.33 -2.72 -37.67
N PRO A 211 3.27 -3.70 -37.72
CA PRO A 211 3.79 -4.37 -36.53
C PRO A 211 5.01 -3.70 -35.89
N GLU A 212 5.35 -2.46 -36.23
CA GLU A 212 6.50 -1.74 -35.62
C GLU A 212 6.11 -0.33 -35.16
N ALA A 213 5.33 -0.23 -34.08
CA ALA A 213 5.30 1.00 -33.31
C ALA A 213 6.43 0.95 -32.27
N SER A 214 7.61 1.42 -32.67
CA SER A 214 8.76 1.64 -31.81
C SER A 214 8.38 2.66 -30.71
N TYR A 215 8.66 2.31 -29.47
CA TYR A 215 8.65 3.25 -28.34
C TYR A 215 9.63 4.37 -28.64
N ASN A 216 9.12 5.60 -28.74
CA ASN A 216 9.95 6.80 -28.79
C ASN A 216 10.71 6.96 -27.48
N GLN A 217 12.00 6.76 -27.54
CA GLN A 217 13.00 7.21 -26.58
C GLN A 217 13.27 8.70 -26.86
N ASP A 218 12.51 9.59 -26.23
CA ASP A 218 12.88 10.98 -26.09
C ASP A 218 12.67 11.39 -24.64
N ALA A 219 13.62 10.97 -23.78
CA ALA A 219 13.87 11.64 -22.52
C ALA A 219 14.91 12.73 -22.80
N PRO A 220 14.72 13.98 -22.35
CA PRO A 220 15.73 15.02 -22.52
C PRO A 220 16.96 14.66 -21.69
N GLU A 221 18.07 14.43 -22.36
CA GLU A 221 19.40 14.48 -21.76
C GLU A 221 19.69 15.90 -21.31
N GLY A 222 19.93 16.09 -20.02
CA GLY A 222 20.45 17.34 -19.49
C GLY A 222 19.73 17.87 -18.25
N ALA A 223 19.84 17.17 -17.14
CA ALA A 223 19.74 17.78 -15.83
C ALA A 223 21.05 17.51 -15.09
N ASP A 224 21.90 18.52 -15.02
CA ASP A 224 23.16 18.52 -14.29
C ASP A 224 22.92 18.18 -12.82
N ASN A 225 23.57 17.11 -12.39
CA ASN A 225 23.62 16.59 -11.03
C ASN A 225 24.56 17.47 -10.14
N ALA A 226 24.29 18.74 -10.02
CA ALA A 226 25.06 19.67 -9.18
C ALA A 226 24.12 20.34 -8.19
N ASN A 227 23.84 19.69 -7.08
CA ASN A 227 23.47 20.19 -5.75
C ASN A 227 22.59 19.19 -4.98
N LEU A 228 23.16 18.03 -4.68
CA LEU A 228 22.61 17.20 -3.61
C LEU A 228 23.35 17.59 -2.32
N PRO A 229 22.66 17.89 -1.23
CA PRO A 229 23.31 18.06 0.07
C PRO A 229 23.94 16.73 0.47
N GLU A 230 25.21 16.77 0.86
CA GLU A 230 25.91 15.60 1.38
C GLU A 230 25.20 15.09 2.65
N PRO A 231 25.09 13.77 2.83
CA PRO A 231 24.53 13.21 4.06
C PRO A 231 25.39 13.59 5.26
N PRO A 232 24.80 13.82 6.45
CA PRO A 232 25.55 14.16 7.64
C PRO A 232 26.59 13.10 7.96
N GLN A 233 27.86 13.51 7.99
CA GLN A 233 28.99 12.67 8.35
C GLN A 233 29.13 12.63 9.89
N ASP A 234 28.38 11.80 10.58
CA ASP A 234 28.71 11.41 11.95
C ASP A 234 29.53 10.12 11.92
N LYS A 235 30.82 10.28 11.67
CA LYS A 235 31.82 9.25 11.95
C LYS A 235 32.31 9.42 13.39
N GLN A 236 31.64 8.81 14.35
CA GLN A 236 32.32 8.46 15.61
C GLN A 236 33.08 7.15 15.42
N GLN A 237 34.38 7.29 15.23
CA GLN A 237 35.34 6.19 15.32
C GLN A 237 35.35 5.64 16.74
N ILE A 238 34.79 4.46 16.93
CA ILE A 238 35.05 3.68 18.16
C ILE A 238 36.28 2.84 17.88
N THR A 239 37.43 3.32 18.35
CA THR A 239 38.65 2.53 18.51
C THR A 239 38.56 1.78 19.82
N GLY A 240 38.35 0.49 19.77
CA GLY A 240 38.40 -0.41 20.91
C GLY A 240 38.66 -1.82 20.38
N GLY A 241 39.93 -2.19 20.30
CA GLY A 241 40.32 -3.56 19.98
C GLY A 241 40.09 -4.46 21.18
N ASP A 242 39.31 -5.50 21.02
CA ASP A 242 39.40 -6.71 21.79
C ASP A 242 39.35 -7.91 20.85
N GLN A 243 40.37 -8.74 20.94
CA GLN A 243 40.48 -10.00 20.23
C GLN A 243 39.34 -10.91 20.67
N LEU A 244 38.53 -11.34 19.69
CA LEU A 244 37.54 -12.40 19.90
C LEU A 244 38.18 -13.74 19.56
N ASP A 245 38.24 -14.60 20.57
CA ASP A 245 38.62 -16.00 20.46
C ASP A 245 37.62 -16.77 19.55
N SER A 246 38.21 -17.61 18.73
CA SER A 246 37.51 -18.49 17.80
C SER A 246 36.91 -19.68 18.55
N ASP A 247 35.67 -19.57 19.04
CA ASP A 247 34.93 -20.75 19.47
C ASP A 247 33.43 -20.64 19.21
N GLY A 248 32.97 -21.47 18.28
CA GLY A 248 31.73 -22.19 18.38
C GLY A 248 30.43 -21.42 18.09
N VAL A 249 30.18 -21.10 16.85
CA VAL A 249 28.76 -20.87 16.41
C VAL A 249 28.11 -22.23 16.18
N SER A 250 27.28 -22.68 17.11
CA SER A 250 26.43 -23.85 16.92
C SER A 250 25.20 -23.44 16.06
N ASN A 251 24.99 -24.18 15.01
CA ASN A 251 23.88 -24.04 14.03
C ASN A 251 22.51 -24.44 14.65
N GLY A 252 21.92 -23.61 15.51
CA GLY A 252 20.72 -24.10 16.17
C GLY A 252 19.63 -23.11 16.56
N ASP A 253 19.90 -21.83 16.70
CA ASP A 253 18.91 -20.92 17.28
C ASP A 253 18.70 -19.61 16.49
N LEU A 254 18.09 -19.71 15.30
CA LEU A 254 17.56 -18.57 14.56
C LEU A 254 16.13 -18.29 15.03
N LYS A 255 15.92 -17.28 15.87
CA LYS A 255 14.59 -16.74 16.15
C LYS A 255 14.27 -15.61 15.17
N PHE A 256 13.30 -15.84 14.31
CA PHE A 256 12.68 -14.78 13.50
C PHE A 256 11.71 -14.02 14.39
N ILE A 257 11.92 -12.71 14.52
CA ILE A 257 10.92 -11.78 15.07
C ILE A 257 10.22 -11.17 13.85
N GLN A 258 8.94 -11.51 13.75
CA GLN A 258 8.03 -10.89 12.78
C GLN A 258 7.76 -9.44 13.14
#